data_40c15e92e151e02e312c1eee2373136d
#
_entry.id   40c15e92e151e02e312c1eee2373136d
#
_cell.length_a   1.000
_cell.length_b   1.000
_cell.length_c   1.000
_cell.angle_alpha   90.00
_cell.angle_beta   90.00
_cell.angle_gamma   90.00
#
_symmetry.space_group_name_H-M   'P 1'
#
loop_
_entity.id
_entity.type
_entity.pdbx_description
1 polymer ?
#
loop_
_entity_poly.entity_id
_entity_poly.type
_entity_poly.pdbx_seq_one_letter_code
_entity_poly.pdbx_strand_id
1 'polypeptide(L)'
;MDRTMDEDERAARAALSLTLQDRVPYAEDVTRLANAERRRARQAMGALLAGALIDTVALVGSLSLWIYAREIGAGGAYEEHRAASIDHTLQVSGALQLVGFVVCAIVFLRWFRIAVRHAHEDRLCGEAGAPMTYTVSEATTYWFYPFLNLVRPYEIMRRLRRVSDADNLPTFEVATETAAPGYRDAAVQYERVAPPRVSVPLGLWWGMYLASNVSGHFVGRYDAETPAELETYGVILITSDLLGIASAIAAVLLIRGIHLNRRELYRRYAHWVDVIGGSDRQA
;
A
#
# COMPACT_ATOMS: atom_id res chain seq x y z
N MET A 1 11.83 -35.59 -45.30
CA MET A 1 12.36 -34.54 -44.37
C MET A 1 11.27 -33.98 -43.45
N ASP A 2 10.06 -34.55 -43.47
CA ASP A 2 8.87 -33.92 -42.84
C ASP A 2 8.32 -34.65 -41.58
N ARG A 3 8.92 -35.81 -41.20
CA ARG A 3 8.43 -36.59 -40.03
C ARG A 3 9.06 -36.18 -38.69
N THR A 4 10.25 -35.63 -38.70
CA THR A 4 10.94 -35.26 -37.48
C THR A 4 10.41 -33.96 -36.87
N MET A 5 9.99 -33.00 -37.70
CA MET A 5 9.36 -31.75 -37.20
C MET A 5 8.04 -32.01 -36.45
N ASP A 6 7.24 -33.01 -36.91
CA ASP A 6 5.96 -33.35 -36.27
C ASP A 6 6.12 -34.01 -34.88
N GLU A 7 7.21 -34.73 -34.64
CA GLU A 7 7.49 -35.35 -33.33
C GLU A 7 8.00 -34.34 -32.30
N ASP A 8 8.87 -33.41 -32.70
CA ASP A 8 9.37 -32.36 -31.82
C ASP A 8 8.27 -31.37 -31.47
N GLU A 9 7.39 -31.04 -32.40
CA GLU A 9 6.22 -30.20 -32.15
C GLU A 9 5.21 -30.87 -31.23
N ARG A 10 4.98 -32.18 -31.35
CA ARG A 10 4.14 -32.97 -30.43
C ARG A 10 4.77 -33.05 -29.03
N ALA A 11 6.08 -33.26 -28.94
CA ALA A 11 6.79 -33.30 -27.67
C ALA A 11 6.75 -31.94 -26.96
N ALA A 12 6.93 -30.83 -27.70
CA ALA A 12 6.81 -29.47 -27.17
C ALA A 12 5.39 -29.16 -26.70
N ARG A 13 4.36 -29.58 -27.46
CA ARG A 13 2.95 -29.43 -27.06
C ARG A 13 2.61 -30.29 -25.83
N ALA A 14 3.11 -31.52 -25.75
CA ALA A 14 2.92 -32.40 -24.59
C ALA A 14 3.61 -31.85 -23.34
N ALA A 15 4.82 -31.33 -23.46
CA ALA A 15 5.53 -30.69 -22.37
C ALA A 15 4.83 -29.40 -21.92
N LEU A 16 4.26 -28.62 -22.84
CA LEU A 16 3.49 -27.45 -22.56
C LEU A 16 2.17 -27.80 -21.85
N SER A 17 1.45 -28.82 -22.29
CA SER A 17 0.19 -29.28 -21.71
C SER A 17 0.38 -29.85 -20.29
N LEU A 18 1.45 -30.56 -20.01
CA LEU A 18 1.81 -31.06 -18.68
C LEU A 18 2.11 -29.90 -17.72
N THR A 19 2.85 -28.91 -18.18
CA THR A 19 3.11 -27.69 -17.37
C THR A 19 1.85 -26.86 -17.13
N LEU A 20 0.86 -26.96 -17.99
CA LEU A 20 -0.42 -26.23 -17.89
C LEU A 20 -1.43 -26.97 -17.00
N GLN A 21 -1.51 -28.30 -17.05
CA GLN A 21 -2.36 -29.09 -16.15
C GLN A 21 -1.98 -28.88 -14.68
N ASP A 22 -0.71 -28.75 -14.38
CA ASP A 22 -0.25 -28.39 -13.02
C ASP A 22 -0.59 -26.93 -12.63
N ARG A 23 -0.94 -26.08 -13.59
CA ARG A 23 -1.25 -24.66 -13.34
C ARG A 23 -2.74 -24.34 -13.24
N VAL A 24 -3.64 -25.19 -13.73
CA VAL A 24 -5.10 -24.94 -13.70
C VAL A 24 -5.67 -24.86 -12.26
N PRO A 25 -5.31 -25.72 -11.29
CA PRO A 25 -5.72 -25.56 -9.90
C PRO A 25 -5.25 -24.24 -9.30
N TYR A 26 -4.19 -23.68 -9.86
CA TYR A 26 -3.56 -22.44 -9.42
C TYR A 26 -4.37 -21.18 -9.77
N ALA A 27 -5.17 -21.19 -10.83
CA ALA A 27 -6.01 -20.04 -11.22
C ALA A 27 -7.12 -19.76 -10.18
N GLU A 28 -7.69 -20.80 -9.58
CA GLU A 28 -8.68 -20.64 -8.50
C GLU A 28 -8.04 -20.07 -7.23
N ASP A 29 -6.85 -20.54 -6.87
CA ASP A 29 -6.11 -20.05 -5.70
C ASP A 29 -5.68 -18.60 -5.88
N VAL A 30 -5.20 -18.23 -7.08
CA VAL A 30 -4.87 -16.84 -7.43
C VAL A 30 -6.08 -15.94 -7.30
N THR A 31 -7.25 -16.38 -7.74
CA THR A 31 -8.50 -15.60 -7.62
C THR A 31 -8.91 -15.42 -6.16
N ARG A 32 -8.80 -16.47 -5.33
CA ARG A 32 -9.06 -16.39 -3.88
C ARG A 32 -8.11 -15.42 -3.20
N LEU A 33 -6.81 -15.49 -3.51
CA LEU A 33 -5.78 -14.61 -2.98
C LEU A 33 -6.03 -13.15 -3.39
N ALA A 34 -6.34 -12.89 -4.66
CA ALA A 34 -6.68 -11.57 -5.17
C ALA A 34 -7.89 -10.96 -4.45
N ASN A 35 -8.94 -11.76 -4.20
CA ASN A 35 -10.12 -11.30 -3.47
C ASN A 35 -9.82 -11.01 -1.99
N ALA A 36 -9.00 -11.85 -1.34
CA ALA A 36 -8.58 -11.63 0.03
C ALA A 36 -7.74 -10.35 0.17
N GLU A 37 -6.80 -10.12 -0.73
CA GLU A 37 -5.98 -8.90 -0.76
C GLU A 37 -6.85 -7.66 -1.01
N ARG A 38 -7.79 -7.71 -1.96
CA ARG A 38 -8.72 -6.61 -2.26
C ARG A 38 -9.53 -6.21 -1.02
N ARG A 39 -10.05 -7.18 -0.28
CA ARG A 39 -10.80 -6.92 0.95
C ARG A 39 -9.92 -6.23 1.98
N ARG A 40 -8.70 -6.71 2.19
CA ARG A 40 -7.75 -6.14 3.16
C ARG A 40 -7.25 -4.76 2.75
N ALA A 41 -6.98 -4.54 1.47
CA ALA A 41 -6.61 -3.22 0.95
C ALA A 41 -7.72 -2.19 1.21
N ARG A 42 -8.99 -2.55 0.94
CA ARG A 42 -10.13 -1.67 1.23
C ARG A 42 -10.28 -1.36 2.73
N GLN A 43 -10.08 -2.37 3.58
CA GLN A 43 -10.12 -2.17 5.03
C GLN A 43 -9.01 -1.23 5.49
N ALA A 44 -7.78 -1.40 5.00
CA ALA A 44 -6.65 -0.54 5.33
C ALA A 44 -6.87 0.90 4.85
N MET A 45 -7.32 1.09 3.61
CA MET A 45 -7.66 2.42 3.10
C MET A 45 -8.78 3.09 3.90
N GLY A 46 -9.83 2.34 4.25
CA GLY A 46 -10.94 2.84 5.07
C GLY A 46 -10.50 3.25 6.47
N ALA A 47 -9.65 2.44 7.12
CA ALA A 47 -9.10 2.77 8.45
C ALA A 47 -8.23 4.03 8.39
N LEU A 48 -7.35 4.17 7.37
CA LEU A 48 -6.51 5.36 7.20
C LEU A 48 -7.34 6.63 6.94
N LEU A 49 -8.41 6.54 6.15
CA LEU A 49 -9.32 7.68 5.94
C LEU A 49 -10.07 8.05 7.22
N ALA A 50 -10.48 7.06 8.01
CA ALA A 50 -11.10 7.32 9.31
C ALA A 50 -10.09 7.98 10.28
N GLY A 51 -8.82 7.55 10.27
CA GLY A 51 -7.74 8.22 11.00
C GLY A 51 -7.57 9.67 10.58
N ALA A 52 -7.47 9.93 9.26
CA ALA A 52 -7.37 11.29 8.74
C ALA A 52 -8.58 12.18 9.12
N LEU A 53 -9.77 11.61 9.24
CA LEU A 53 -10.94 12.33 9.73
C LEU A 53 -10.79 12.69 11.22
N ILE A 54 -10.28 11.77 12.04
CA ILE A 54 -10.00 12.04 13.46
C ILE A 54 -8.95 13.16 13.59
N ASP A 55 -7.86 13.10 12.80
CA ASP A 55 -6.83 14.14 12.77
C ASP A 55 -7.42 15.50 12.31
N THR A 56 -8.40 15.50 11.39
CA THR A 56 -9.09 16.72 10.97
C THR A 56 -9.91 17.33 12.11
N VAL A 57 -10.55 16.51 12.93
CA VAL A 57 -11.27 16.99 14.13
C VAL A 57 -10.28 17.53 15.16
N ALA A 58 -9.17 16.84 15.39
CA ALA A 58 -8.10 17.29 16.29
C ALA A 58 -7.51 18.64 15.83
N LEU A 59 -7.30 18.82 14.52
CA LEU A 59 -6.82 20.07 13.93
C LEU A 59 -7.71 21.27 14.30
N VAL A 60 -9.03 21.09 14.37
CA VAL A 60 -9.95 22.16 14.82
C VAL A 60 -9.67 22.54 16.28
N GLY A 61 -9.42 21.56 17.16
CA GLY A 61 -9.03 21.79 18.55
C GLY A 61 -7.68 22.52 18.65
N SER A 62 -6.68 22.08 17.88
CA SER A 62 -5.35 22.68 17.81
C SER A 62 -5.38 24.12 17.31
N LEU A 63 -6.20 24.42 16.30
CA LEU A 63 -6.43 25.80 15.82
C LEU A 63 -7.11 26.66 16.88
N SER A 64 -8.09 26.13 17.60
CA SER A 64 -8.77 26.84 18.67
C SER A 64 -7.81 27.20 19.80
N LEU A 65 -6.91 26.27 20.17
CA LEU A 65 -5.85 26.54 21.16
C LEU A 65 -4.91 27.64 20.68
N TRP A 66 -4.43 27.55 19.44
CA TRP A 66 -3.50 28.54 18.89
C TRP A 66 -4.11 29.95 18.83
N ILE A 67 -5.37 30.07 18.37
CA ILE A 67 -6.08 31.35 18.34
C ILE A 67 -6.22 31.91 19.76
N TYR A 68 -6.64 31.08 20.72
CA TYR A 68 -6.82 31.51 22.12
C TYR A 68 -5.50 31.95 22.77
N ALA A 69 -4.41 31.21 22.58
CA ALA A 69 -3.09 31.57 23.07
C ALA A 69 -2.63 32.92 22.52
N ARG A 70 -2.87 33.19 21.24
CA ARG A 70 -2.54 34.42 20.56
C ARG A 70 -3.37 35.61 21.08
N GLU A 71 -4.67 35.41 21.34
CA GLU A 71 -5.55 36.41 21.92
C GLU A 71 -5.06 36.86 23.32
N ILE A 72 -4.70 35.88 24.18
CA ILE A 72 -4.15 36.15 25.51
C ILE A 72 -2.80 36.87 25.40
N GLY A 73 -1.91 36.40 24.51
CA GLY A 73 -0.61 37.03 24.29
C GLY A 73 -0.69 38.48 23.80
N ALA A 74 -1.78 38.86 23.13
CA ALA A 74 -2.08 40.21 22.69
C ALA A 74 -2.75 41.08 23.77
N GLY A 75 -2.88 40.60 25.03
CA GLY A 75 -3.50 41.30 26.14
C GLY A 75 -5.00 41.04 26.30
N GLY A 76 -5.54 40.02 25.64
CA GLY A 76 -6.92 39.58 25.87
C GLY A 76 -7.14 38.98 27.25
N ALA A 77 -8.40 38.98 27.70
CA ALA A 77 -8.75 38.43 29.01
C ALA A 77 -8.65 36.90 29.01
N TYR A 78 -8.12 36.33 30.07
CA TYR A 78 -8.17 34.89 30.32
C TYR A 78 -9.58 34.46 30.70
N GLU A 79 -10.16 33.57 29.90
CA GLU A 79 -11.48 33.01 30.12
C GLU A 79 -11.37 31.52 30.52
N GLU A 80 -11.54 31.22 31.80
CA GLU A 80 -11.38 29.88 32.38
C GLU A 80 -12.27 28.85 31.68
N HIS A 81 -13.55 29.19 31.42
CA HIS A 81 -14.49 28.26 30.76
C HIS A 81 -14.05 27.91 29.34
N ARG A 82 -13.52 28.88 28.59
CA ARG A 82 -13.03 28.65 27.20
C ARG A 82 -11.76 27.83 27.23
N ALA A 83 -10.84 28.10 28.14
CA ALA A 83 -9.63 27.30 28.34
C ALA A 83 -9.97 25.83 28.66
N ALA A 84 -10.86 25.58 29.62
CA ALA A 84 -11.31 24.26 30.00
C ALA A 84 -12.00 23.51 28.84
N SER A 85 -12.78 24.22 28.03
CA SER A 85 -13.43 23.61 26.83
C SER A 85 -12.41 23.17 25.76
N ILE A 86 -11.39 24.00 25.51
CA ILE A 86 -10.31 23.69 24.57
C ILE A 86 -9.49 22.52 25.10
N ASP A 87 -9.11 22.51 26.37
CA ASP A 87 -8.35 21.43 27.00
C ASP A 87 -9.12 20.10 26.92
N HIS A 88 -10.40 20.08 27.26
CA HIS A 88 -11.24 18.89 27.13
C HIS A 88 -11.30 18.39 25.69
N THR A 89 -11.42 19.31 24.71
CA THR A 89 -11.46 18.93 23.28
C THR A 89 -10.15 18.29 22.85
N LEU A 90 -9.00 18.84 23.28
CA LEU A 90 -7.68 18.28 22.97
C LEU A 90 -7.46 16.92 23.63
N GLN A 91 -7.89 16.75 24.88
CA GLN A 91 -7.79 15.45 25.58
C GLN A 91 -8.62 14.37 24.86
N VAL A 92 -9.86 14.67 24.52
CA VAL A 92 -10.75 13.72 23.84
C VAL A 92 -10.22 13.39 22.45
N SER A 93 -9.81 14.40 21.67
CA SER A 93 -9.26 14.19 20.33
C SER A 93 -7.95 13.41 20.38
N GLY A 94 -7.06 13.70 21.32
CA GLY A 94 -5.81 12.95 21.51
C GLY A 94 -6.04 11.48 21.87
N ALA A 95 -7.01 11.21 22.75
CA ALA A 95 -7.39 9.83 23.06
C ALA A 95 -7.95 9.10 21.82
N LEU A 96 -8.80 9.76 21.02
CA LEU A 96 -9.33 9.20 19.77
C LEU A 96 -8.23 8.99 18.73
N GLN A 97 -7.26 9.90 18.60
CA GLN A 97 -6.10 9.75 17.73
C GLN A 97 -5.26 8.53 18.11
N LEU A 98 -5.01 8.31 19.40
CA LEU A 98 -4.26 7.14 19.88
C LEU A 98 -4.99 5.83 19.52
N VAL A 99 -6.28 5.74 19.81
CA VAL A 99 -7.09 4.56 19.46
C VAL A 99 -7.14 4.37 17.95
N GLY A 100 -7.38 5.44 17.19
CA GLY A 100 -7.39 5.43 15.73
C GLY A 100 -6.06 4.97 15.15
N PHE A 101 -4.94 5.45 15.67
CA PHE A 101 -3.59 5.01 15.28
C PHE A 101 -3.39 3.50 15.47
N VAL A 102 -3.75 2.97 16.64
CA VAL A 102 -3.63 1.52 16.92
C VAL A 102 -4.48 0.70 15.96
N VAL A 103 -5.72 1.11 15.72
CA VAL A 103 -6.61 0.44 14.76
C VAL A 103 -6.03 0.50 13.34
N CYS A 104 -5.59 1.68 12.90
CA CYS A 104 -4.95 1.86 11.59
C CYS A 104 -3.71 0.98 11.45
N ALA A 105 -2.84 0.92 12.46
CA ALA A 105 -1.64 0.11 12.46
C ALA A 105 -1.98 -1.39 12.32
N ILE A 106 -2.94 -1.91 13.09
CA ILE A 106 -3.37 -3.31 13.03
C ILE A 106 -3.91 -3.64 11.64
N VAL A 107 -4.82 -2.82 11.12
CA VAL A 107 -5.48 -3.08 9.83
C VAL A 107 -4.48 -2.94 8.67
N PHE A 108 -3.60 -1.95 8.72
CA PHE A 108 -2.51 -1.77 7.75
C PHE A 108 -1.56 -2.96 7.75
N LEU A 109 -1.08 -3.42 8.92
CA LEU A 109 -0.17 -4.55 9.03
C LEU A 109 -0.82 -5.88 8.55
N ARG A 110 -2.12 -6.05 8.75
CA ARG A 110 -2.85 -7.20 8.19
C ARG A 110 -2.87 -7.18 6.67
N TRP A 111 -3.10 -6.02 6.05
CA TRP A 111 -2.99 -5.87 4.60
C TRP A 111 -1.54 -6.08 4.14
N PHE A 112 -0.59 -5.41 4.76
CA PHE A 112 0.82 -5.49 4.43
C PHE A 112 1.36 -6.93 4.45
N ARG A 113 0.99 -7.69 5.50
CA ARG A 113 1.37 -9.11 5.62
C ARG A 113 0.87 -9.97 4.46
N ILE A 114 -0.37 -9.76 4.01
CA ILE A 114 -0.92 -10.46 2.85
C ILE A 114 -0.21 -10.00 1.57
N ALA A 115 -0.01 -8.72 1.40
CA ALA A 115 0.67 -8.15 0.24
C ALA A 115 2.11 -8.67 0.11
N VAL A 116 2.85 -8.77 1.21
CA VAL A 116 4.20 -9.37 1.24
C VAL A 116 4.15 -10.87 0.95
N ARG A 117 3.19 -11.62 1.53
CA ARG A 117 3.02 -13.05 1.24
C ARG A 117 2.82 -13.30 -0.25
N HIS A 118 1.94 -12.54 -0.89
CA HIS A 118 1.69 -12.67 -2.33
C HIS A 118 2.90 -12.29 -3.17
N ALA A 119 3.76 -11.40 -2.68
CA ALA A 119 5.01 -11.04 -3.35
C ALA A 119 6.09 -12.13 -3.29
N HIS A 120 5.94 -13.13 -2.41
CA HIS A 120 6.79 -14.33 -2.35
C HIS A 120 6.33 -15.45 -3.29
N GLU A 121 5.14 -15.33 -3.87
CA GLU A 121 4.65 -16.32 -4.82
C GLU A 121 5.33 -16.09 -6.17
N ASP A 122 6.51 -16.71 -6.35
CA ASP A 122 7.41 -16.57 -7.52
C ASP A 122 6.68 -16.75 -8.86
N ARG A 123 5.61 -17.52 -8.86
CA ARG A 123 4.81 -17.81 -10.04
C ARG A 123 3.99 -16.63 -10.57
N LEU A 124 3.73 -15.62 -9.71
CA LEU A 124 3.02 -14.39 -10.10
C LEU A 124 3.95 -13.26 -10.51
N CYS A 125 5.22 -13.33 -10.08
CA CYS A 125 6.18 -12.24 -10.29
C CYS A 125 7.06 -12.43 -11.52
N GLY A 126 7.04 -13.62 -12.15
CA GLY A 126 7.89 -13.97 -13.28
C GLY A 126 9.39 -13.93 -12.94
N GLU A 127 10.24 -14.24 -13.92
CA GLU A 127 11.71 -14.22 -13.74
C GLU A 127 12.31 -12.83 -13.52
N ALA A 128 11.56 -11.76 -13.80
CA ALA A 128 12.02 -10.38 -13.66
C ALA A 128 12.00 -9.82 -12.22
N GLY A 129 11.34 -10.51 -11.30
CA GLY A 129 11.26 -10.12 -9.89
C GLY A 129 12.38 -10.75 -9.08
N ALA A 130 13.39 -9.99 -8.66
CA ALA A 130 14.26 -10.45 -7.59
C ALA A 130 13.40 -10.88 -6.39
N PRO A 131 13.53 -12.11 -5.88
CA PRO A 131 12.68 -12.62 -4.81
C PRO A 131 12.74 -11.67 -3.61
N MET A 132 11.62 -11.55 -2.90
CA MET A 132 11.61 -10.78 -1.65
C MET A 132 12.63 -11.42 -0.70
N THR A 133 13.65 -10.66 -0.30
CA THR A 133 14.73 -11.16 0.57
C THR A 133 14.32 -11.31 2.04
N TYR A 134 13.13 -10.81 2.38
CA TYR A 134 12.60 -10.84 3.74
C TYR A 134 11.42 -11.80 3.82
N THR A 135 11.39 -12.64 4.83
CA THR A 135 10.21 -13.45 5.14
C THR A 135 9.02 -12.56 5.54
N VAL A 136 7.81 -13.08 5.44
CA VAL A 136 6.59 -12.36 5.86
C VAL A 136 6.64 -11.96 7.33
N SER A 137 7.27 -12.81 8.17
CA SER A 137 7.45 -12.53 9.60
C SER A 137 8.42 -11.37 9.81
N GLU A 138 9.61 -11.43 9.23
CA GLU A 138 10.62 -10.37 9.34
C GLU A 138 10.07 -9.04 8.85
N ALA A 139 9.43 -9.02 7.67
CA ALA A 139 8.83 -7.82 7.11
C ALA A 139 7.83 -7.16 8.06
N THR A 140 7.02 -7.97 8.78
CA THR A 140 6.04 -7.47 9.75
C THR A 140 6.73 -7.02 11.04
N THR A 141 7.75 -7.74 11.50
CA THR A 141 8.42 -7.48 12.78
C THR A 141 9.26 -6.22 12.75
N TYR A 142 9.83 -5.85 11.59
CA TYR A 142 10.62 -4.61 11.43
C TYR A 142 9.84 -3.32 11.73
N TRP A 143 8.52 -3.34 11.70
CA TRP A 143 7.70 -2.21 12.11
C TRP A 143 7.76 -1.90 13.61
N PHE A 144 8.18 -2.87 14.42
CA PHE A 144 8.22 -2.76 15.88
C PHE A 144 9.63 -2.50 16.44
N TYR A 145 10.68 -2.64 15.64
CA TYR A 145 12.04 -2.34 16.09
C TYR A 145 12.40 -0.87 15.87
N PRO A 146 12.72 -0.09 16.92
CA PRO A 146 12.84 1.37 16.84
C PRO A 146 13.77 1.87 15.72
N PHE A 147 14.97 1.30 15.58
CA PHE A 147 15.93 1.74 14.55
C PHE A 147 15.67 1.09 13.19
N LEU A 148 15.23 -0.16 13.16
CA LEU A 148 14.92 -0.85 11.90
C LEU A 148 13.65 -0.30 11.27
N ASN A 149 12.70 0.17 12.08
CA ASN A 149 11.48 0.82 11.62
C ASN A 149 11.75 2.08 10.77
N LEU A 150 12.89 2.72 10.91
CA LEU A 150 13.23 3.92 10.11
C LEU A 150 13.59 3.60 8.65
N VAL A 151 14.11 2.39 8.36
CA VAL A 151 14.66 2.05 7.05
C VAL A 151 13.99 0.82 6.41
N ARG A 152 13.84 -0.26 7.18
CA ARG A 152 13.40 -1.56 6.63
C ARG A 152 11.98 -1.55 6.05
N PRO A 153 10.97 -0.97 6.70
CA PRO A 153 9.64 -0.88 6.12
C PRO A 153 9.61 -0.12 4.78
N TYR A 154 10.41 0.94 4.66
CA TYR A 154 10.56 1.66 3.40
C TYR A 154 11.14 0.78 2.29
N GLU A 155 12.22 0.04 2.58
CA GLU A 155 12.85 -0.87 1.61
C GLU A 155 11.87 -1.96 1.17
N ILE A 156 11.13 -2.54 2.12
CA ILE A 156 10.14 -3.59 1.82
C ILE A 156 9.00 -3.03 0.96
N MET A 157 8.46 -1.86 1.31
CA MET A 157 7.42 -1.20 0.52
C MET A 157 7.90 -0.83 -0.88
N ARG A 158 9.17 -0.42 -1.02
CA ARG A 158 9.79 -0.14 -2.32
C ARG A 158 9.89 -1.39 -3.19
N ARG A 159 10.27 -2.53 -2.60
CA ARG A 159 10.30 -3.83 -3.29
C ARG A 159 8.89 -4.29 -3.64
N LEU A 160 7.97 -4.25 -2.68
CA LEU A 160 6.57 -4.59 -2.88
C LEU A 160 5.95 -3.82 -4.06
N ARG A 161 6.24 -2.53 -4.16
CA ARG A 161 5.81 -1.70 -5.28
C ARG A 161 6.41 -2.17 -6.60
N ARG A 162 7.73 -2.47 -6.64
CA ARG A 162 8.40 -2.96 -7.85
C ARG A 162 7.83 -4.30 -8.33
N VAL A 163 7.67 -5.25 -7.43
CA VAL A 163 7.11 -6.58 -7.73
C VAL A 163 5.64 -6.47 -8.18
N SER A 164 4.92 -5.45 -7.73
CA SER A 164 3.53 -5.21 -8.12
C SER A 164 3.39 -4.42 -9.41
N ASP A 165 4.49 -3.94 -10.01
CA ASP A 165 4.45 -3.14 -11.24
C ASP A 165 4.19 -4.08 -12.44
N ALA A 166 3.10 -3.82 -13.13
CA ALA A 166 2.70 -4.63 -14.29
C ALA A 166 3.68 -4.53 -15.46
N ASP A 167 4.51 -3.48 -15.49
CA ASP A 167 5.55 -3.31 -16.53
C ASP A 167 6.77 -4.24 -16.27
N ASN A 168 6.90 -4.80 -15.06
CA ASN A 168 7.94 -5.76 -14.71
C ASN A 168 7.52 -7.22 -14.97
N LEU A 169 6.33 -7.45 -15.51
CA LEU A 169 5.98 -8.77 -16.02
C LEU A 169 6.95 -9.12 -17.15
N PRO A 170 7.48 -10.36 -17.18
CA PRO A 170 8.21 -10.81 -18.34
C PRO A 170 7.32 -10.55 -19.54
N THR A 171 7.84 -9.76 -20.45
CA THR A 171 7.19 -9.58 -21.75
C THR A 171 6.97 -10.96 -22.29
N PHE A 172 5.73 -11.32 -22.59
CA PHE A 172 5.37 -12.61 -23.18
C PHE A 172 5.98 -12.80 -24.59
N GLU A 173 7.02 -12.06 -24.93
CA GLU A 173 7.78 -12.18 -26.18
C GLU A 173 8.36 -13.58 -26.36
N VAL A 174 8.80 -14.24 -25.29
CA VAL A 174 9.34 -15.61 -25.38
C VAL A 174 8.25 -16.64 -25.70
N ALA A 175 7.03 -16.42 -25.26
CA ALA A 175 5.91 -17.33 -25.56
C ALA A 175 5.31 -17.09 -26.96
N THR A 176 5.55 -15.93 -27.58
CA THR A 176 4.98 -15.59 -28.88
C THR A 176 5.80 -16.07 -30.06
N GLU A 177 7.09 -16.39 -29.89
CA GLU A 177 7.89 -17.01 -30.96
C GLU A 177 7.45 -18.44 -31.30
N THR A 178 6.91 -19.15 -30.30
CA THR A 178 6.39 -20.54 -30.47
C THR A 178 4.87 -20.63 -30.60
N ALA A 179 4.15 -19.50 -30.44
CA ALA A 179 2.69 -19.49 -30.49
C ALA A 179 2.13 -19.40 -31.91
N ALA A 180 1.01 -20.06 -32.14
CA ALA A 180 0.30 -20.05 -33.43
C ALA A 180 -0.08 -18.58 -33.84
N PRO A 181 -0.15 -18.28 -35.16
CA PRO A 181 -0.30 -16.91 -35.68
C PRO A 181 -1.44 -16.07 -35.07
N GLY A 182 -2.57 -16.67 -34.72
CA GLY A 182 -3.71 -15.98 -34.09
C GLY A 182 -3.46 -15.51 -32.64
N TYR A 183 -2.44 -16.04 -31.97
CA TYR A 183 -2.06 -15.65 -30.59
C TYR A 183 -1.25 -14.37 -30.52
N ARG A 184 -0.49 -14.05 -31.59
CA ARG A 184 0.30 -12.82 -31.67
C ARG A 184 -0.58 -11.58 -31.62
N ASP A 185 -1.72 -11.60 -32.31
CA ASP A 185 -2.63 -10.44 -32.38
C ASP A 185 -3.35 -10.19 -31.05
N ALA A 186 -3.71 -11.25 -30.33
CA ALA A 186 -4.32 -11.15 -29.01
C ALA A 186 -3.32 -10.63 -27.96
N ALA A 187 -2.07 -11.07 -28.00
CA ALA A 187 -1.02 -10.61 -27.09
C ALA A 187 -0.66 -9.13 -27.34
N VAL A 188 -0.53 -8.71 -28.59
CA VAL A 188 -0.23 -7.31 -28.98
C VAL A 188 -1.36 -6.34 -28.62
N GLN A 189 -2.62 -6.79 -28.70
CA GLN A 189 -3.76 -5.95 -28.33
C GLN A 189 -3.85 -5.69 -26.82
N TYR A 190 -3.27 -6.60 -26.00
CA TYR A 190 -3.25 -6.49 -24.54
C TYR A 190 -2.16 -5.54 -24.00
N GLU A 191 -1.07 -5.36 -24.75
CA GLU A 191 0.07 -4.51 -24.35
C GLU A 191 -0.29 -3.01 -24.31
N ARG A 192 -1.38 -2.60 -24.97
CA ARG A 192 -1.70 -1.16 -25.18
C ARG A 192 -2.48 -0.47 -24.07
N VAL A 193 -2.95 -1.16 -23.05
CA VAL A 193 -3.72 -0.54 -21.96
C VAL A 193 -2.90 -0.55 -20.68
N ALA A 194 -1.93 0.36 -20.59
CA ALA A 194 -1.26 0.64 -19.32
C ALA A 194 -2.27 1.29 -18.35
N PRO A 195 -2.49 0.72 -17.15
CA PRO A 195 -3.35 1.34 -16.16
C PRO A 195 -2.79 2.71 -15.73
N PRO A 196 -3.64 3.67 -15.36
CA PRO A 196 -3.19 4.98 -14.93
C PRO A 196 -2.25 4.84 -13.73
N ARG A 197 -1.01 5.27 -13.89
CA ARG A 197 0.03 5.25 -12.86
C ARG A 197 -0.28 6.31 -11.80
N VAL A 198 -1.02 5.95 -10.75
CA VAL A 198 -1.11 6.79 -9.55
C VAL A 198 0.18 6.58 -8.75
N SER A 199 1.20 7.36 -9.04
CA SER A 199 2.49 7.25 -8.35
C SER A 199 2.65 8.38 -7.35
N VAL A 200 2.29 8.13 -6.08
CA VAL A 200 2.82 8.93 -4.98
C VAL A 200 4.28 8.52 -4.78
N PRO A 201 5.23 9.47 -4.73
CA PRO A 201 6.60 9.16 -4.37
C PRO A 201 6.64 8.49 -3.01
N LEU A 202 7.13 7.25 -2.96
CA LEU A 202 7.20 6.47 -1.71
C LEU A 202 7.98 7.22 -0.61
N GLY A 203 9.05 7.94 -1.02
CA GLY A 203 9.84 8.76 -0.11
C GLY A 203 9.05 9.90 0.53
N LEU A 204 8.12 10.50 -0.21
CA LEU A 204 7.26 11.56 0.32
C LEU A 204 6.32 11.02 1.41
N TRP A 205 5.62 9.91 1.15
CA TRP A 205 4.80 9.24 2.15
C TRP A 205 5.62 8.88 3.40
N TRP A 206 6.80 8.29 3.19
CA TRP A 206 7.65 7.85 4.29
C TRP A 206 8.17 9.04 5.12
N GLY A 207 8.59 10.11 4.46
CA GLY A 207 9.02 11.34 5.12
C GLY A 207 7.91 11.97 5.97
N MET A 208 6.69 12.07 5.43
CA MET A 208 5.52 12.59 6.18
C MET A 208 5.17 11.68 7.36
N TYR A 209 5.21 10.36 7.19
CA TYR A 209 4.98 9.39 8.26
C TYR A 209 5.98 9.57 9.40
N LEU A 210 7.28 9.65 9.08
CA LEU A 210 8.32 9.86 10.09
C LEU A 210 8.19 11.23 10.77
N ALA A 211 7.94 12.28 10.01
CA ALA A 211 7.78 13.63 10.55
C ALA A 211 6.58 13.72 11.50
N SER A 212 5.44 13.11 11.15
CA SER A 212 4.26 13.04 12.02
C SER A 212 4.56 12.31 13.34
N ASN A 213 5.25 11.14 13.26
CA ASN A 213 5.63 10.41 14.49
C ASN A 213 6.59 11.20 15.38
N VAL A 214 7.57 11.89 14.78
CA VAL A 214 8.51 12.75 15.52
C VAL A 214 7.77 13.92 16.16
N SER A 215 6.89 14.62 15.41
CA SER A 215 6.09 15.74 15.95
C SER A 215 5.22 15.29 17.11
N GLY A 216 4.52 14.16 17.00
CA GLY A 216 3.71 13.61 18.10
C GLY A 216 4.53 13.29 19.36
N HIS A 217 5.80 12.91 19.20
CA HIS A 217 6.70 12.66 20.32
C HIS A 217 7.10 13.95 21.06
N PHE A 218 7.24 15.07 20.34
CA PHE A 218 7.48 16.38 20.93
C PHE A 218 6.25 16.91 21.66
N VAL A 219 5.06 16.73 21.10
CA VAL A 219 3.78 17.13 21.73
C VAL A 219 3.65 16.57 23.14
N GLY A 220 3.93 15.29 23.36
CA GLY A 220 3.79 14.64 24.67
C GLY A 220 4.82 15.05 25.72
N ARG A 221 5.81 15.89 25.36
CA ARG A 221 6.89 16.34 26.26
C ARG A 221 6.96 17.84 26.45
N TYR A 222 6.12 18.57 25.72
CA TYR A 222 6.14 20.04 25.76
C TYR A 222 5.20 20.51 26.86
N ASP A 223 5.77 21.21 27.85
CA ASP A 223 5.03 21.82 28.93
C ASP A 223 5.02 23.35 28.69
N ALA A 224 3.84 23.93 28.52
CA ALA A 224 3.65 25.31 28.15
C ALA A 224 3.15 26.08 29.37
N GLU A 225 4.00 26.94 29.93
CA GLU A 225 3.69 27.77 31.12
C GLU A 225 3.31 29.20 30.75
N THR A 226 3.72 29.70 29.60
CA THR A 226 3.48 31.06 29.13
C THR A 226 2.58 31.11 27.89
N PRO A 227 1.87 32.23 27.61
CA PRO A 227 1.07 32.40 26.41
C PRO A 227 1.87 32.19 25.11
N ALA A 228 3.14 32.59 25.06
CA ALA A 228 4.02 32.42 23.91
C ALA A 228 4.41 30.96 23.71
N GLU A 229 4.62 30.21 24.77
CA GLU A 229 4.85 28.75 24.71
C GLU A 229 3.59 28.02 24.31
N LEU A 230 2.42 28.44 24.77
CA LEU A 230 1.13 27.87 24.39
C LEU A 230 0.83 28.11 22.90
N GLU A 231 1.18 29.30 22.37
CA GLU A 231 1.11 29.58 20.92
C GLU A 231 2.04 28.62 20.12
N THR A 232 3.27 28.45 20.60
CA THR A 232 4.23 27.51 19.98
C THR A 232 3.73 26.08 20.02
N TYR A 233 3.16 25.65 21.14
CA TYR A 233 2.55 24.35 21.32
C TYR A 233 1.41 24.14 20.33
N GLY A 234 0.53 25.13 20.15
CA GLY A 234 -0.54 25.10 19.16
C GLY A 234 -0.02 24.91 17.72
N VAL A 235 1.08 25.59 17.35
CA VAL A 235 1.72 25.41 16.03
C VAL A 235 2.26 23.98 15.85
N ILE A 236 2.87 23.40 16.89
CA ILE A 236 3.37 22.02 16.85
C ILE A 236 2.22 21.03 16.64
N LEU A 237 1.11 21.20 17.38
CA LEU A 237 -0.10 20.39 17.24
C LEU A 237 -0.68 20.47 15.82
N ILE A 238 -0.91 21.69 15.31
CA ILE A 238 -1.42 21.93 13.95
C ILE A 238 -0.52 21.24 12.91
N THR A 239 0.80 21.39 13.06
CA THR A 239 1.76 20.76 12.14
C THR A 239 1.69 19.24 12.19
N SER A 240 1.57 18.68 13.39
CA SER A 240 1.42 17.23 13.59
C SER A 240 0.15 16.69 12.94
N ASP A 241 -0.99 17.35 13.15
CA ASP A 241 -2.28 16.97 12.60
C ASP A 241 -2.27 17.02 11.05
N LEU A 242 -1.72 18.09 10.47
CA LEU A 242 -1.58 18.23 9.01
C LEU A 242 -0.68 17.15 8.40
N LEU A 243 0.44 16.84 9.06
CA LEU A 243 1.34 15.78 8.64
C LEU A 243 0.67 14.40 8.75
N GLY A 244 -0.12 14.15 9.78
CA GLY A 244 -0.90 12.95 9.98
C GLY A 244 -1.90 12.75 8.83
N ILE A 245 -2.71 13.77 8.54
CA ILE A 245 -3.67 13.77 7.43
C ILE A 245 -2.97 13.51 6.09
N ALA A 246 -1.90 14.26 5.80
CA ALA A 246 -1.16 14.12 4.54
C ALA A 246 -0.53 12.73 4.39
N SER A 247 0.05 12.18 5.47
CA SER A 247 0.61 10.83 5.50
C SER A 247 -0.47 9.76 5.26
N ALA A 248 -1.64 9.89 5.89
CA ALA A 248 -2.74 8.95 5.72
C ALA A 248 -3.25 8.96 4.27
N ILE A 249 -3.44 10.13 3.67
CA ILE A 249 -3.86 10.27 2.26
C ILE A 249 -2.79 9.64 1.33
N ALA A 250 -1.52 9.93 1.56
CA ALA A 250 -0.43 9.37 0.76
C ALA A 250 -0.35 7.84 0.90
N ALA A 251 -0.58 7.28 2.10
CA ALA A 251 -0.67 5.83 2.33
C ALA A 251 -1.85 5.21 1.56
N VAL A 252 -3.02 5.84 1.58
CA VAL A 252 -4.20 5.39 0.81
C VAL A 252 -3.90 5.33 -0.68
N LEU A 253 -3.27 6.38 -1.23
CA LEU A 253 -2.90 6.43 -2.64
C LEU A 253 -1.85 5.35 -2.99
N LEU A 254 -0.89 5.10 -2.10
CA LEU A 254 0.12 4.07 -2.26
C LEU A 254 -0.51 2.66 -2.26
N ILE A 255 -1.36 2.34 -1.27
CA ILE A 255 -2.08 1.07 -1.19
C ILE A 255 -2.95 0.87 -2.43
N ARG A 256 -3.67 1.92 -2.85
CA ARG A 256 -4.50 1.89 -4.05
C ARG A 256 -3.67 1.60 -5.30
N GLY A 257 -2.51 2.25 -5.45
CA GLY A 257 -1.61 2.03 -6.58
C GLY A 257 -1.11 0.58 -6.65
N ILE A 258 -0.60 0.04 -5.53
CA ILE A 258 -0.16 -1.35 -5.43
C ILE A 258 -1.33 -2.31 -5.76
N HIS A 259 -2.51 -2.05 -5.22
CA HIS A 259 -3.68 -2.90 -5.43
C HIS A 259 -4.15 -2.90 -6.89
N LEU A 260 -4.18 -1.73 -7.56
CA LEU A 260 -4.57 -1.62 -8.96
C LEU A 260 -3.58 -2.33 -9.88
N ASN A 261 -2.29 -2.16 -9.66
CA ASN A 261 -1.25 -2.83 -10.43
C ASN A 261 -1.35 -4.36 -10.28
N ARG A 262 -1.55 -4.85 -9.06
CA ARG A 262 -1.73 -6.29 -8.80
C ARG A 262 -3.02 -6.85 -9.41
N ARG A 263 -4.11 -6.10 -9.36
CA ARG A 263 -5.34 -6.50 -10.02
C ARG A 263 -5.15 -6.67 -11.52
N GLU A 264 -4.39 -5.79 -12.15
CA GLU A 264 -4.06 -5.90 -13.56
C GLU A 264 -3.19 -7.13 -13.83
N LEU A 265 -2.20 -7.39 -12.99
CA LEU A 265 -1.35 -8.57 -13.04
C LEU A 265 -2.18 -9.87 -12.96
N TYR A 266 -3.10 -9.97 -11.99
CA TYR A 266 -4.00 -11.12 -11.86
C TYR A 266 -4.93 -11.29 -13.06
N ARG A 267 -5.42 -10.18 -13.63
CA ARG A 267 -6.26 -10.21 -14.82
C ARG A 267 -5.52 -10.73 -16.04
N ARG A 268 -4.29 -10.29 -16.26
CA ARG A 268 -3.42 -10.77 -17.34
C ARG A 268 -3.12 -12.26 -17.19
N TYR A 269 -2.81 -12.68 -15.96
CA TYR A 269 -2.56 -14.08 -15.67
C TYR A 269 -3.79 -14.97 -15.92
N ALA A 270 -4.97 -14.56 -15.45
CA ALA A 270 -6.20 -15.30 -15.66
C ALA A 270 -6.54 -15.42 -17.16
N HIS A 271 -6.42 -14.34 -17.92
CA HIS A 271 -6.62 -14.36 -19.36
C HIS A 271 -5.64 -15.32 -20.07
N TRP A 272 -4.38 -15.30 -19.67
CA TRP A 272 -3.37 -16.18 -20.21
C TRP A 272 -3.70 -17.66 -19.97
N VAL A 273 -4.15 -18.01 -18.77
CA VAL A 273 -4.60 -19.36 -18.43
C VAL A 273 -5.81 -19.78 -19.26
N ASP A 274 -6.79 -18.89 -19.47
CA ASP A 274 -7.99 -19.17 -20.28
C ASP A 274 -7.66 -19.39 -21.76
N VAL A 275 -6.76 -18.58 -22.31
CA VAL A 275 -6.33 -18.68 -23.71
C VAL A 275 -5.60 -19.99 -23.97
N ILE A 276 -4.71 -20.39 -23.07
CA ILE A 276 -3.94 -21.63 -23.25
C ILE A 276 -4.79 -22.88 -22.95
N GLY A 277 -5.61 -22.83 -21.88
CA GLY A 277 -6.50 -23.96 -21.52
C GLY A 277 -7.71 -24.16 -22.46
N GLY A 278 -8.08 -23.13 -23.23
CA GLY A 278 -9.17 -23.17 -24.20
C GLY A 278 -8.80 -23.87 -25.50
N SER A 279 -7.52 -23.89 -25.89
CA SER A 279 -7.05 -24.57 -27.11
C SER A 279 -7.14 -26.09 -27.00
N ASP A 280 -7.01 -26.67 -25.81
CA ASP A 280 -7.09 -28.12 -25.59
C ASP A 280 -8.53 -28.68 -25.60
N ARG A 281 -9.56 -27.77 -25.47
CA ARG A 281 -10.97 -28.22 -25.53
C ARG A 281 -11.56 -28.27 -26.94
N GLN A 282 -10.84 -27.76 -27.93
CA GLN A 282 -11.28 -27.75 -29.35
C GLN A 282 -10.53 -28.76 -30.23
N ALA A 283 -9.56 -29.48 -29.70
CA ALA A 283 -8.82 -30.55 -30.34
C ALA A 283 -9.33 -31.93 -29.90
#